data_45f96a26728aed55614f2242df875ea7
#
_entry.id   45f96a26728aed55614f2242df875ea7
#
_cell.length_a   1.000
_cell.length_b   1.000
_cell.length_c   1.000
_cell.angle_alpha   90.00
_cell.angle_beta   90.00
_cell.angle_gamma   90.00
#
_symmetry.space_group_name_H-M   'P 1'
#
loop_
_entity.id
_entity.type
_entity.pdbx_description
1 polymer ?
#
loop_
_entity_poly.entity_id
_entity_poly.type
_entity_poly.pdbx_seq_one_letter_code
_entity_poly.pdbx_strand_id
1 'polypeptide(L)'
;MKDLSVIENEKRNVGLDVVKFIAIFMMIAVHCTDNVSPAERSQPWYNLWGSFYGSFMRPAIPLFVMVTGALLLPVKQSLSDFYAKRLSRLVVPFLVWSVLYNLFPWITGLLGFSPSVINDFFVWAVPDQSFTSALHNILMIPFNFSMYAVQMWYVYLLIGLYLYMPVFSAWIRQASVNEQRFFIVIWFISLFVPYLREFLTKDLWGTCSWNEFGLFYYFSGFNGYLLLGYYIIHNRITVSWKKLFWIGVPLFVVGYCITFFGFKSMTAVPGQSVELVELFFTYCTPNVLMMTLPIFMLFQKIRVNSDIVKHFVVIVSKCTLGIWMSHYLFLGPCYMFIESLSVHTMVKLVICTVLLLSITCTFVYIVRRTGKLGRWIMG
;
A
#
# COMPACT_ATOMS: atom_id res chain seq x y z
N MET A 1 -4.72 -14.56 37.59
CA MET A 1 -3.96 -13.83 36.54
C MET A 1 -4.96 -13.52 35.43
N LYS A 2 -5.37 -12.27 35.26
CA LYS A 2 -6.14 -11.87 34.05
C LYS A 2 -5.22 -12.11 32.85
N ASP A 3 -5.75 -12.82 31.88
CA ASP A 3 -5.02 -13.20 30.67
C ASP A 3 -4.47 -11.94 29.98
N LEU A 4 -3.15 -11.89 29.78
CA LEU A 4 -2.48 -10.74 29.12
C LEU A 4 -3.11 -10.37 27.77
N SER A 5 -3.76 -11.35 27.12
CA SER A 5 -4.51 -11.16 25.88
C SER A 5 -5.76 -10.29 26.06
N VAL A 6 -6.38 -10.30 27.25
CA VAL A 6 -7.58 -9.50 27.58
C VAL A 6 -7.17 -8.04 27.85
N ILE A 7 -6.03 -7.82 28.53
CA ILE A 7 -5.53 -6.47 28.80
C ILE A 7 -5.02 -5.76 27.52
N GLU A 8 -4.45 -6.50 26.59
CA GLU A 8 -4.05 -5.97 25.28
C GLU A 8 -5.25 -5.56 24.42
N ASN A 9 -6.39 -6.25 24.56
CA ASN A 9 -7.63 -5.94 23.83
C ASN A 9 -8.36 -4.70 24.36
N GLU A 10 -8.29 -4.38 25.64
CA GLU A 10 -8.96 -3.20 26.21
C GLU A 10 -8.37 -1.86 25.74
N LYS A 11 -7.08 -1.84 25.30
CA LYS A 11 -6.41 -0.63 24.79
C LYS A 11 -6.39 -0.51 23.26
N ARG A 12 -6.93 -1.52 22.55
CA ARG A 12 -6.84 -1.58 21.08
C ARG A 12 -7.92 -0.73 20.41
N ASN A 13 -7.52 0.16 19.49
CA ASN A 13 -8.47 0.95 18.71
C ASN A 13 -8.98 0.13 17.51
N VAL A 14 -10.13 -0.52 17.68
CA VAL A 14 -10.76 -1.34 16.63
C VAL A 14 -11.13 -0.52 15.39
N GLY A 15 -11.42 0.78 15.52
CA GLY A 15 -11.67 1.65 14.37
C GLY A 15 -10.45 1.76 13.44
N LEU A 16 -9.23 1.84 14.00
CA LEU A 16 -8.01 1.80 13.20
C LEU A 16 -7.74 0.43 12.58
N ASP A 17 -8.13 -0.66 13.24
CA ASP A 17 -8.05 -2.00 12.64
C ASP A 17 -9.00 -2.13 11.44
N VAL A 18 -10.19 -1.53 11.50
CA VAL A 18 -11.12 -1.48 10.35
C VAL A 18 -10.54 -0.65 9.21
N VAL A 19 -9.95 0.51 9.48
CA VAL A 19 -9.27 1.29 8.43
C VAL A 19 -8.13 0.48 7.80
N LYS A 20 -7.37 -0.25 8.61
CA LYS A 20 -6.32 -1.14 8.12
C LYS A 20 -6.87 -2.31 7.28
N PHE A 21 -8.04 -2.86 7.67
CA PHE A 21 -8.76 -3.85 6.87
C PHE A 21 -9.20 -3.27 5.52
N ILE A 22 -9.76 -2.06 5.50
CA ILE A 22 -10.13 -1.35 4.27
C ILE A 22 -8.88 -1.15 3.39
N ALA A 23 -7.77 -0.71 3.97
CA ALA A 23 -6.53 -0.48 3.24
C ALA A 23 -5.96 -1.76 2.61
N ILE A 24 -5.99 -2.92 3.33
CA ILE A 24 -5.51 -4.19 2.75
C ILE A 24 -6.45 -4.70 1.66
N PHE A 25 -7.78 -4.54 1.84
CA PHE A 25 -8.75 -4.88 0.81
C PHE A 25 -8.50 -4.05 -0.47
N MET A 26 -8.34 -2.73 -0.32
CA MET A 26 -8.03 -1.83 -1.44
C MET A 26 -6.71 -2.19 -2.12
N MET A 27 -5.68 -2.54 -1.37
CA MET A 27 -4.38 -2.94 -1.92
C MET A 27 -4.50 -4.22 -2.76
N ILE A 28 -5.18 -5.24 -2.25
CA ILE A 28 -5.45 -6.47 -3.01
C ILE A 28 -6.25 -6.14 -4.28
N ALA A 29 -7.26 -5.29 -4.17
CA ALA A 29 -8.08 -4.88 -5.31
C ALA A 29 -7.28 -4.14 -6.38
N VAL A 30 -6.32 -3.26 -6.01
CA VAL A 30 -5.39 -2.63 -6.98
C VAL A 30 -4.70 -3.71 -7.81
N HIS A 31 -4.09 -4.70 -7.17
CA HIS A 31 -3.38 -5.75 -7.90
C HIS A 31 -4.29 -6.64 -8.72
N CYS A 32 -5.55 -6.83 -8.32
CA CYS A 32 -6.55 -7.49 -9.16
C CYS A 32 -6.94 -6.66 -10.39
N THR A 33 -6.74 -5.35 -10.41
CA THR A 33 -7.04 -4.50 -11.57
C THR A 33 -5.83 -4.24 -12.47
N ASP A 34 -4.62 -4.27 -11.92
CA ASP A 34 -3.39 -3.96 -12.66
C ASP A 34 -2.84 -5.17 -13.43
N ASN A 35 -3.31 -6.37 -13.12
CA ASN A 35 -2.69 -7.64 -13.52
C ASN A 35 -3.43 -8.39 -14.61
N VAL A 36 -4.05 -7.70 -15.53
CA VAL A 36 -4.70 -8.35 -16.69
C VAL A 36 -3.70 -8.46 -17.83
N SER A 37 -3.79 -9.53 -18.59
CA SER A 37 -2.90 -9.76 -19.74
C SER A 37 -2.84 -8.56 -20.70
N PRO A 38 -1.72 -8.33 -21.40
CA PRO A 38 -1.66 -7.24 -22.40
C PRO A 38 -2.78 -7.26 -23.42
N ALA A 39 -3.25 -8.45 -23.81
CA ALA A 39 -4.37 -8.63 -24.74
C ALA A 39 -5.69 -8.12 -24.14
N GLU A 40 -5.93 -8.35 -22.86
CA GLU A 40 -7.15 -7.88 -22.19
C GLU A 40 -7.08 -6.39 -21.85
N ARG A 41 -5.91 -5.84 -21.53
CA ARG A 41 -5.71 -4.39 -21.31
C ARG A 41 -6.07 -3.57 -22.54
N SER A 42 -5.88 -4.12 -23.75
CA SER A 42 -6.27 -3.46 -25.01
C SER A 42 -7.77 -3.44 -25.24
N GLN A 43 -8.55 -4.24 -24.49
CA GLN A 43 -10.00 -4.28 -24.66
C GLN A 43 -10.68 -3.05 -24.02
N PRO A 44 -11.63 -2.38 -24.75
CA PRO A 44 -12.28 -1.16 -24.24
C PRO A 44 -13.01 -1.35 -22.90
N TRP A 45 -13.58 -2.53 -22.66
CA TRP A 45 -14.31 -2.85 -21.44
C TRP A 45 -13.38 -2.99 -20.23
N TYR A 46 -12.18 -3.54 -20.43
CA TYR A 46 -11.18 -3.64 -19.37
C TYR A 46 -10.65 -2.27 -18.98
N ASN A 47 -10.31 -1.46 -19.98
CA ASN A 47 -9.84 -0.10 -19.77
C ASN A 47 -10.83 0.76 -18.96
N LEU A 48 -12.14 0.50 -19.12
CA LEU A 48 -13.17 1.13 -18.30
C LEU A 48 -13.17 0.60 -16.85
N TRP A 49 -13.29 -0.70 -16.67
CA TRP A 49 -13.47 -1.28 -15.32
C TRP A 49 -12.19 -1.32 -14.51
N GLY A 50 -11.05 -1.59 -15.13
CA GLY A 50 -9.73 -1.50 -14.48
C GLY A 50 -9.45 -0.08 -14.00
N SER A 51 -9.70 0.93 -14.84
CA SER A 51 -9.57 2.34 -14.46
C SER A 51 -10.55 2.73 -13.35
N PHE A 52 -11.80 2.27 -13.43
CA PHE A 52 -12.84 2.55 -12.44
C PHE A 52 -12.46 2.03 -11.05
N TYR A 53 -12.15 0.74 -10.93
CA TYR A 53 -11.76 0.13 -9.66
C TYR A 53 -10.37 0.59 -9.21
N GLY A 54 -9.39 0.63 -10.13
CA GLY A 54 -8.03 1.06 -9.83
C GLY A 54 -7.99 2.47 -9.24
N SER A 55 -8.76 3.40 -9.79
CA SER A 55 -8.89 4.77 -9.27
C SER A 55 -9.47 4.80 -7.86
N PHE A 56 -10.52 4.00 -7.61
CA PHE A 56 -11.19 3.95 -6.31
C PHE A 56 -10.26 3.43 -5.20
N MET A 57 -9.32 2.57 -5.54
CA MET A 57 -8.47 1.86 -4.58
C MET A 57 -7.16 2.60 -4.22
N ARG A 58 -6.86 3.75 -4.87
CA ARG A 58 -5.60 4.51 -4.61
C ARG A 58 -5.38 4.95 -3.16
N PRO A 59 -6.38 5.16 -2.29
CA PRO A 59 -6.15 5.46 -0.87
C PRO A 59 -5.41 4.36 -0.08
N ALA A 60 -5.26 3.15 -0.58
CA ALA A 60 -4.70 1.99 0.13
C ALA A 60 -3.37 2.31 0.85
N ILE A 61 -2.38 2.80 0.12
CA ILE A 61 -1.03 3.06 0.65
C ILE A 61 -1.02 4.23 1.64
N PRO A 62 -1.60 5.40 1.31
CA PRO A 62 -1.72 6.50 2.27
C PRO A 62 -2.41 6.10 3.58
N LEU A 63 -3.47 5.27 3.52
CA LEU A 63 -4.15 4.79 4.72
C LEU A 63 -3.22 3.97 5.61
N PHE A 64 -2.38 3.07 5.04
CA PHE A 64 -1.38 2.33 5.82
C PHE A 64 -0.37 3.25 6.49
N VAL A 65 0.11 4.26 5.77
CA VAL A 65 1.08 5.22 6.32
C VAL A 65 0.43 6.07 7.43
N MET A 66 -0.80 6.55 7.23
CA MET A 66 -1.54 7.29 8.27
C MET A 66 -1.79 6.45 9.52
N VAL A 67 -2.22 5.18 9.37
CA VAL A 67 -2.38 4.26 10.51
C VAL A 67 -1.04 4.03 11.22
N THR A 68 0.05 3.90 10.46
CA THR A 68 1.40 3.74 11.02
C THR A 68 1.80 4.96 11.86
N GLY A 69 1.60 6.17 11.34
CA GLY A 69 1.85 7.40 12.08
C GLY A 69 0.98 7.53 13.34
N ALA A 70 -0.31 7.22 13.23
CA ALA A 70 -1.25 7.24 14.35
C ALA A 70 -0.87 6.29 15.49
N LEU A 71 -0.29 5.13 15.17
CA LEU A 71 0.04 4.09 16.16
C LEU A 71 1.46 4.16 16.69
N LEU A 72 2.43 4.67 15.92
CA LEU A 72 3.83 4.59 16.26
C LEU A 72 4.47 5.93 16.66
N LEU A 73 3.90 7.05 16.26
CA LEU A 73 4.42 8.37 16.64
C LEU A 73 3.80 8.88 17.95
N PRO A 74 4.59 9.58 18.80
CA PRO A 74 6.04 9.62 18.76
C PRO A 74 6.65 8.34 19.30
N VAL A 75 7.78 7.90 18.75
CA VAL A 75 8.51 6.71 19.23
C VAL A 75 8.93 6.91 20.68
N LYS A 76 8.50 5.99 21.56
CA LYS A 76 8.75 6.08 23.01
C LYS A 76 9.96 5.26 23.49
N GLN A 77 10.40 4.31 22.67
CA GLN A 77 11.50 3.40 22.96
C GLN A 77 12.85 4.06 22.64
N SER A 78 13.94 3.47 23.13
CA SER A 78 15.28 3.80 22.67
C SER A 78 15.41 3.55 21.16
N LEU A 79 16.36 4.21 20.51
CA LEU A 79 16.64 4.03 19.08
C LEU A 79 16.93 2.56 18.75
N SER A 80 17.80 1.94 19.55
CA SER A 80 18.19 0.54 19.41
C SER A 80 17.00 -0.41 19.53
N ASP A 81 16.19 -0.23 20.59
CA ASP A 81 15.02 -1.10 20.82
C ASP A 81 13.96 -0.93 19.74
N PHE A 82 13.76 0.30 19.27
CA PHE A 82 12.80 0.57 18.19
C PHE A 82 13.23 -0.15 16.91
N TYR A 83 14.49 0.01 16.50
CA TYR A 83 14.99 -0.62 15.27
C TYR A 83 15.04 -2.15 15.42
N ALA A 84 15.60 -2.67 16.51
CA ALA A 84 15.64 -4.11 16.75
C ALA A 84 14.24 -4.75 16.71
N LYS A 85 13.23 -4.08 17.26
CA LYS A 85 11.86 -4.60 17.32
C LYS A 85 11.08 -4.41 16.02
N ARG A 86 11.24 -3.27 15.33
CA ARG A 86 10.41 -2.90 14.16
C ARG A 86 11.04 -3.30 12.84
N LEU A 87 12.34 -3.00 12.65
CA LEU A 87 13.02 -3.37 11.43
C LEU A 87 13.16 -4.89 11.30
N SER A 88 13.49 -5.62 12.37
CA SER A 88 13.60 -7.08 12.27
C SER A 88 12.30 -7.75 11.83
N ARG A 89 11.15 -7.27 12.33
CA ARG A 89 9.84 -7.80 11.94
C ARG A 89 9.43 -7.45 10.52
N LEU A 90 10.06 -6.47 9.91
CA LEU A 90 9.82 -6.04 8.53
C LEU A 90 10.85 -6.65 7.58
N VAL A 91 12.14 -6.54 7.93
CA VAL A 91 13.25 -6.93 7.06
C VAL A 91 13.35 -8.44 6.91
N VAL A 92 13.11 -9.22 7.97
CA VAL A 92 13.20 -10.68 7.88
C VAL A 92 12.16 -11.26 6.92
N PRO A 93 10.85 -10.99 7.07
CA PRO A 93 9.88 -11.43 6.07
C PRO A 93 10.20 -10.92 4.67
N PHE A 94 10.60 -9.66 4.55
CA PHE A 94 10.97 -9.06 3.28
C PHE A 94 12.09 -9.84 2.57
N LEU A 95 13.18 -10.15 3.25
CA LEU A 95 14.28 -10.92 2.66
C LEU A 95 13.85 -12.33 2.28
N VAL A 96 13.11 -13.03 3.15
CA VAL A 96 12.61 -14.38 2.86
C VAL A 96 11.74 -14.37 1.62
N TRP A 97 10.77 -13.49 1.54
CA TRP A 97 9.84 -13.44 0.41
C TRP A 97 10.51 -12.94 -0.87
N SER A 98 11.41 -11.96 -0.79
CA SER A 98 12.17 -11.49 -1.96
C SER A 98 13.05 -12.60 -2.55
N VAL A 99 13.72 -13.37 -1.69
CA VAL A 99 14.50 -14.53 -2.14
C VAL A 99 13.59 -15.60 -2.76
N LEU A 100 12.46 -15.92 -2.14
CA LEU A 100 11.52 -16.91 -2.66
C LEU A 100 10.99 -16.52 -4.05
N TYR A 101 10.57 -15.28 -4.25
CA TYR A 101 10.09 -14.80 -5.56
C TYR A 101 11.17 -14.85 -6.63
N ASN A 102 12.41 -14.49 -6.30
CA ASN A 102 13.52 -14.51 -7.26
C ASN A 102 14.00 -15.92 -7.58
N LEU A 103 13.86 -16.88 -6.65
CA LEU A 103 14.18 -18.30 -6.89
C LEU A 103 13.07 -19.04 -7.62
N PHE A 104 11.83 -18.58 -7.55
CA PHE A 104 10.66 -19.30 -8.05
C PHE A 104 10.78 -19.70 -9.54
N PRO A 105 11.16 -18.80 -10.48
CA PRO A 105 11.35 -19.20 -11.88
C PRO A 105 12.40 -20.31 -12.06
N TRP A 106 13.54 -20.19 -11.42
CA TRP A 106 14.61 -21.18 -11.49
C TRP A 106 14.18 -22.54 -10.93
N ILE A 107 13.54 -22.57 -9.76
CA ILE A 107 13.06 -23.80 -9.14
C ILE A 107 12.01 -24.48 -10.03
N THR A 108 11.08 -23.73 -10.61
CA THR A 108 10.08 -24.29 -11.53
C THR A 108 10.71 -24.84 -12.81
N GLY A 109 11.78 -24.22 -13.33
CA GLY A 109 12.56 -24.75 -14.42
C GLY A 109 13.23 -26.09 -14.09
N LEU A 110 13.82 -26.23 -12.88
CA LEU A 110 14.36 -27.50 -12.40
C LEU A 110 13.30 -28.61 -12.28
N LEU A 111 12.05 -28.23 -11.98
CA LEU A 111 10.91 -29.16 -11.91
C LEU A 111 10.32 -29.48 -13.28
N GLY A 112 10.87 -28.94 -14.37
CA GLY A 112 10.44 -29.22 -15.74
C GLY A 112 9.24 -28.39 -16.23
N PHE A 113 8.81 -27.35 -15.48
CA PHE A 113 7.78 -26.43 -15.96
C PHE A 113 8.36 -25.47 -17.00
N SER A 114 7.64 -25.28 -18.11
CA SER A 114 8.05 -24.28 -19.11
C SER A 114 7.76 -22.84 -18.61
N PRO A 115 8.51 -21.82 -19.11
CA PRO A 115 8.25 -20.42 -18.78
C PRO A 115 6.81 -19.99 -19.06
N SER A 116 6.18 -20.52 -20.10
CA SER A 116 4.79 -20.20 -20.46
C SER A 116 3.78 -20.64 -19.40
N VAL A 117 4.04 -21.77 -18.71
CA VAL A 117 3.15 -22.28 -17.66
C VAL A 117 3.20 -21.41 -16.40
N ILE A 118 4.36 -20.83 -16.10
CA ILE A 118 4.54 -19.99 -14.89
C ILE A 118 4.40 -18.50 -15.18
N ASN A 119 4.15 -18.12 -16.43
CA ASN A 119 4.07 -16.70 -16.83
C ASN A 119 2.95 -15.96 -16.08
N ASP A 120 1.84 -16.65 -15.81
CA ASP A 120 0.68 -16.07 -15.11
C ASP A 120 0.95 -15.74 -13.63
N PHE A 121 2.04 -16.25 -13.05
CA PHE A 121 2.51 -15.87 -11.72
C PHE A 121 3.29 -14.55 -11.71
N PHE A 122 3.74 -14.07 -12.89
CA PHE A 122 4.56 -12.85 -13.01
C PHE A 122 3.94 -11.91 -14.05
N VAL A 123 3.32 -10.88 -13.57
CA VAL A 123 2.57 -9.94 -14.42
C VAL A 123 3.47 -8.98 -15.18
N TRP A 124 4.62 -8.65 -14.60
CA TRP A 124 5.48 -7.58 -15.08
C TRP A 124 6.76 -8.03 -15.77
N ALA A 125 7.05 -9.34 -15.76
CA ALA A 125 8.28 -9.87 -16.35
C ALA A 125 8.05 -11.28 -16.92
N VAL A 126 8.63 -11.55 -18.08
CA VAL A 126 8.76 -12.92 -18.58
C VAL A 126 9.73 -13.68 -17.66
N PRO A 127 9.33 -14.84 -17.11
CA PRO A 127 10.18 -15.58 -16.18
C PRO A 127 11.43 -16.13 -16.86
N ASP A 128 12.60 -15.70 -16.38
CA ASP A 128 13.90 -16.28 -16.73
C ASP A 128 14.26 -17.37 -15.71
N GLN A 129 14.31 -18.61 -16.19
CA GLN A 129 14.56 -19.80 -15.37
C GLN A 129 16.06 -20.09 -15.16
N SER A 130 16.96 -19.19 -15.56
CA SER A 130 18.39 -19.35 -15.30
C SER A 130 18.76 -19.08 -13.85
N PHE A 131 19.71 -19.85 -13.32
CA PHE A 131 20.26 -19.61 -11.98
C PHE A 131 20.99 -18.26 -11.90
N THR A 132 21.62 -17.84 -12.99
CA THR A 132 22.32 -16.57 -13.07
C THR A 132 21.39 -15.38 -12.85
N SER A 133 20.21 -15.40 -13.47
CA SER A 133 19.19 -14.37 -13.29
C SER A 133 18.65 -14.38 -11.84
N ALA A 134 18.36 -15.56 -11.30
CA ALA A 134 17.91 -15.69 -9.91
C ALA A 134 18.95 -15.13 -8.91
N LEU A 135 20.22 -15.49 -9.08
CA LEU A 135 21.32 -15.01 -8.23
C LEU A 135 21.52 -13.50 -8.37
N HIS A 136 21.52 -12.97 -9.61
CA HIS A 136 21.62 -11.53 -9.84
C HIS A 136 20.51 -10.76 -9.11
N ASN A 137 19.25 -11.17 -9.28
CA ASN A 137 18.11 -10.53 -8.63
C ASN A 137 18.17 -10.61 -7.10
N ILE A 138 18.68 -11.72 -6.54
CA ILE A 138 18.88 -11.86 -5.09
C ILE A 138 19.96 -10.90 -4.59
N LEU A 139 21.09 -10.79 -5.30
CA LEU A 139 22.17 -9.87 -4.92
C LEU A 139 21.74 -8.40 -5.03
N MET A 140 20.77 -8.11 -5.89
CA MET A 140 20.21 -6.74 -6.03
C MET A 140 19.20 -6.37 -4.95
N ILE A 141 18.68 -7.31 -4.14
CA ILE A 141 17.68 -7.00 -3.09
C ILE A 141 18.08 -5.83 -2.17
N PRO A 142 19.33 -5.63 -1.74
CA PRO A 142 19.68 -4.46 -0.91
C PRO A 142 19.52 -3.11 -1.63
N PHE A 143 19.47 -3.09 -2.95
CA PHE A 143 19.46 -1.89 -3.78
C PHE A 143 18.13 -1.64 -4.45
N ASN A 144 17.44 -2.70 -4.93
CA ASN A 144 16.15 -2.57 -5.59
C ASN A 144 15.37 -3.90 -5.58
N PHE A 145 14.06 -3.81 -5.75
CA PHE A 145 13.20 -4.98 -6.00
C PHE A 145 13.33 -5.43 -7.46
N SER A 146 13.19 -6.74 -7.71
CA SER A 146 13.05 -7.27 -9.05
C SER A 146 11.61 -7.20 -9.54
N MET A 147 11.40 -7.33 -10.85
CA MET A 147 10.06 -7.40 -11.45
C MET A 147 9.28 -8.66 -11.03
N TYR A 148 9.95 -9.68 -10.48
CA TYR A 148 9.28 -10.85 -9.88
C TYR A 148 8.72 -10.57 -8.47
N ALA A 149 9.18 -9.49 -7.83
CA ALA A 149 8.79 -9.10 -6.49
C ALA A 149 8.40 -7.61 -6.43
N VAL A 150 7.70 -7.12 -7.45
CA VAL A 150 7.38 -5.69 -7.61
C VAL A 150 6.62 -5.11 -6.40
N GLN A 151 5.75 -5.90 -5.75
CA GLN A 151 5.02 -5.48 -4.56
C GLN A 151 5.94 -5.11 -3.38
N MET A 152 7.21 -5.50 -3.41
CA MET A 152 8.19 -5.20 -2.36
C MET A 152 8.61 -3.72 -2.32
N TRP A 153 8.33 -2.92 -3.35
CA TRP A 153 8.63 -1.47 -3.37
C TRP A 153 8.13 -0.75 -2.11
N TYR A 154 6.96 -1.15 -1.61
CA TYR A 154 6.39 -0.55 -0.40
C TYR A 154 7.18 -0.90 0.87
N VAL A 155 7.88 -2.02 0.88
CA VAL A 155 8.72 -2.41 2.04
C VAL A 155 9.95 -1.52 2.13
N TYR A 156 10.57 -1.15 1.01
CA TYR A 156 11.64 -0.14 0.99
C TYR A 156 11.14 1.20 1.53
N LEU A 157 9.94 1.62 1.11
CA LEU A 157 9.30 2.81 1.65
C LEU A 157 9.12 2.72 3.17
N LEU A 158 8.60 1.60 3.68
CA LEU A 158 8.40 1.40 5.13
C LEU A 158 9.72 1.37 5.91
N ILE A 159 10.77 0.76 5.36
CA ILE A 159 12.10 0.79 5.97
C ILE A 159 12.57 2.24 6.09
N GLY A 160 12.48 3.02 5.02
CA GLY A 160 12.82 4.45 5.02
C GLY A 160 12.03 5.24 6.06
N LEU A 161 10.72 5.03 6.15
CA LEU A 161 9.87 5.67 7.15
C LEU A 161 10.26 5.25 8.58
N TYR A 162 10.57 3.98 8.82
CA TYR A 162 10.99 3.51 10.14
C TYR A 162 12.36 4.07 10.55
N LEU A 163 13.30 4.21 9.62
CA LEU A 163 14.58 4.89 9.87
C LEU A 163 14.37 6.36 10.21
N TYR A 164 13.42 7.03 9.55
CA TYR A 164 13.10 8.43 9.77
C TYR A 164 12.31 8.70 11.06
N MET A 165 11.44 7.77 11.49
CA MET A 165 10.52 7.96 12.63
C MET A 165 11.16 8.45 13.93
N PRO A 166 12.30 7.93 14.41
CA PRO A 166 12.90 8.41 15.65
C PRO A 166 13.35 9.88 15.58
N VAL A 167 13.93 10.28 14.43
CA VAL A 167 14.32 11.68 14.17
C VAL A 167 13.09 12.58 14.15
N PHE A 168 12.05 12.17 13.41
CA PHE A 168 10.80 12.91 13.33
C PHE A 168 10.06 12.98 14.67
N SER A 169 10.17 11.92 15.49
CA SER A 169 9.63 11.87 16.84
C SER A 169 10.28 12.89 17.80
N ALA A 170 11.58 13.16 17.63
CA ALA A 170 12.27 14.17 18.44
C ALA A 170 11.70 15.56 18.18
N TRP A 171 11.44 15.89 16.91
CA TRP A 171 10.78 17.14 16.54
C TRP A 171 9.32 17.17 17.03
N ILE A 172 8.53 16.12 16.78
CA ILE A 172 7.09 16.06 17.16
C ILE A 172 6.88 16.28 18.68
N ARG A 173 7.80 15.79 19.54
CA ARG A 173 7.67 15.96 20.99
C ARG A 173 7.78 17.42 21.43
N GLN A 174 8.49 18.25 20.68
CA GLN A 174 8.75 19.65 21.00
C GLN A 174 7.85 20.58 20.18
N ALA A 175 7.42 20.14 19.01
CA ALA A 175 6.64 20.94 18.07
C ALA A 175 5.26 21.27 18.65
N SER A 176 4.92 22.54 18.64
CA SER A 176 3.57 23.03 18.89
C SER A 176 2.59 22.54 17.85
N VAL A 177 1.29 22.61 18.16
CA VAL A 177 0.23 22.26 17.21
C VAL A 177 0.31 23.12 15.95
N ASN A 178 0.75 24.39 16.07
CA ASN A 178 0.89 25.30 14.93
C ASN A 178 2.07 24.91 14.03
N GLU A 179 3.19 24.49 14.58
CA GLU A 179 4.34 24.00 13.80
C GLU A 179 3.99 22.70 13.07
N GLN A 180 3.24 21.80 13.70
CA GLN A 180 2.73 20.60 13.03
C GLN A 180 1.77 20.95 11.88
N ARG A 181 0.89 21.94 12.07
CA ARG A 181 0.02 22.48 10.99
C ARG A 181 0.80 23.08 9.87
N PHE A 182 1.82 23.88 10.20
CA PHE A 182 2.70 24.49 9.20
C PHE A 182 3.35 23.40 8.31
N PHE A 183 3.91 22.36 8.93
CA PHE A 183 4.47 21.25 8.17
C PHE A 183 3.42 20.59 7.24
N ILE A 184 2.21 20.33 7.75
CA ILE A 184 1.13 19.70 6.98
C ILE A 184 0.71 20.60 5.82
N VAL A 185 0.66 21.93 6.00
CA VAL A 185 0.31 22.89 4.93
C VAL A 185 1.38 22.90 3.84
N ILE A 186 2.66 22.98 4.19
CA ILE A 186 3.76 22.94 3.20
C ILE A 186 3.78 21.60 2.47
N TRP A 187 3.61 20.49 3.20
CA TRP A 187 3.44 19.17 2.60
C TRP A 187 2.25 19.12 1.63
N PHE A 188 1.10 19.68 2.02
CA PHE A 188 -0.07 19.71 1.15
C PHE A 188 0.22 20.47 -0.16
N ILE A 189 0.94 21.60 -0.09
CA ILE A 189 1.39 22.34 -1.27
C ILE A 189 2.30 21.47 -2.14
N SER A 190 3.21 20.70 -1.53
CA SER A 190 4.11 19.81 -2.26
C SER A 190 3.40 18.71 -3.05
N LEU A 191 2.17 18.32 -2.68
CA LEU A 191 1.39 17.32 -3.41
C LEU A 191 1.02 17.77 -4.83
N PHE A 192 1.04 19.07 -5.12
CA PHE A 192 0.78 19.61 -6.46
C PHE A 192 2.02 19.55 -7.37
N VAL A 193 3.22 19.33 -6.82
CA VAL A 193 4.47 19.32 -7.59
C VAL A 193 4.46 18.35 -8.77
N PRO A 194 3.96 17.10 -8.66
CA PRO A 194 3.90 16.19 -9.80
C PRO A 194 3.12 16.77 -10.98
N TYR A 195 1.98 17.41 -10.73
CA TYR A 195 1.17 18.05 -11.77
C TYR A 195 1.84 19.30 -12.35
N LEU A 196 2.42 20.12 -11.50
CA LEU A 196 3.10 21.35 -11.94
C LEU A 196 4.33 21.04 -12.80
N ARG A 197 5.09 19.98 -12.46
CA ARG A 197 6.23 19.53 -13.26
C ARG A 197 5.81 19.02 -14.64
N GLU A 198 4.65 18.42 -14.73
CA GLU A 198 4.19 17.86 -15.98
C GLU A 198 3.51 18.90 -16.88
N PHE A 199 2.65 19.74 -16.29
CA PHE A 199 1.83 20.68 -17.09
C PHE A 199 2.41 22.10 -17.23
N LEU A 200 3.43 22.46 -16.43
CA LEU A 200 4.08 23.77 -16.54
C LEU A 200 5.53 23.65 -16.99
N THR A 201 6.42 23.13 -16.14
CA THR A 201 7.85 22.98 -16.43
C THR A 201 8.49 21.94 -15.54
N LYS A 202 9.48 21.23 -16.08
CA LYS A 202 10.25 20.23 -15.32
C LYS A 202 11.17 20.86 -14.27
N ASP A 203 11.63 22.09 -14.52
CA ASP A 203 12.59 22.82 -13.68
C ASP A 203 11.87 23.76 -12.70
N LEU A 204 11.15 23.14 -11.72
CA LEU A 204 10.43 23.89 -10.70
C LEU A 204 11.32 24.20 -9.49
N TRP A 205 11.23 25.44 -9.00
CA TRP A 205 11.75 25.88 -7.69
C TRP A 205 13.18 25.43 -7.39
N GLY A 206 14.09 25.68 -8.32
CA GLY A 206 15.52 25.43 -8.14
C GLY A 206 15.93 23.96 -8.36
N THR A 207 15.08 23.16 -8.98
CA THR A 207 15.47 21.81 -9.45
C THR A 207 16.57 21.95 -10.51
N CYS A 208 17.71 21.32 -10.31
CA CYS A 208 18.84 21.28 -11.21
C CYS A 208 19.75 20.08 -10.88
N SER A 209 20.86 19.89 -11.61
CA SER A 209 21.81 18.80 -11.32
C SER A 209 22.41 18.84 -9.90
N TRP A 210 22.47 19.99 -9.27
CA TRP A 210 22.95 20.16 -7.90
C TRP A 210 21.85 20.16 -6.84
N ASN A 211 20.58 20.26 -7.24
CA ASN A 211 19.42 20.25 -6.37
C ASN A 211 18.27 19.52 -7.06
N GLU A 212 18.40 18.22 -7.18
CA GLU A 212 17.46 17.35 -7.88
C GLU A 212 16.03 17.39 -7.31
N PHE A 213 15.89 17.68 -6.02
CA PHE A 213 14.63 17.61 -5.29
C PHE A 213 13.93 18.96 -5.08
N GLY A 214 14.57 20.09 -5.42
CA GLY A 214 13.98 21.42 -5.35
C GLY A 214 13.58 21.88 -3.96
N LEU A 215 12.75 22.93 -3.90
CA LEU A 215 12.35 23.63 -2.68
C LEU A 215 11.61 22.75 -1.67
N PHE A 216 10.75 21.84 -2.11
CA PHE A 216 9.85 21.08 -1.24
C PHE A 216 10.38 19.69 -0.83
N TYR A 217 11.62 19.35 -1.14
CA TYR A 217 12.17 18.05 -0.87
C TYR A 217 11.94 17.55 0.58
N TYR A 218 12.23 18.41 1.55
CA TYR A 218 12.13 18.03 2.98
C TYR A 218 10.70 17.92 3.50
N PHE A 219 9.73 18.43 2.77
CA PHE A 219 8.32 18.39 3.15
C PHE A 219 7.51 17.43 2.28
N SER A 220 8.06 16.91 1.20
CA SER A 220 7.34 16.06 0.24
C SER A 220 7.29 14.59 0.67
N GLY A 221 6.49 13.81 -0.05
CA GLY A 221 6.42 12.38 0.10
C GLY A 221 5.51 11.89 1.23
N PHE A 222 5.75 10.66 1.67
CA PHE A 222 4.87 9.94 2.62
C PHE A 222 4.99 10.40 4.08
N ASN A 223 6.02 11.15 4.44
CA ASN A 223 6.20 11.71 5.78
C ASN A 223 5.03 12.61 6.21
N GLY A 224 4.40 13.32 5.27
CA GLY A 224 3.23 14.11 5.54
C GLY A 224 1.99 13.27 5.90
N TYR A 225 1.76 12.15 5.22
CA TYR A 225 0.71 11.20 5.62
C TYR A 225 0.98 10.61 7.01
N LEU A 226 2.24 10.32 7.32
CA LEU A 226 2.66 9.83 8.63
C LEU A 226 2.30 10.84 9.73
N LEU A 227 2.66 12.12 9.51
CA LEU A 227 2.33 13.20 10.44
C LEU A 227 0.82 13.45 10.52
N LEU A 228 0.12 13.42 9.40
CA LEU A 228 -1.33 13.67 9.36
C LEU A 228 -2.09 12.64 10.17
N GLY A 229 -1.73 11.35 10.07
CA GLY A 229 -2.31 10.29 10.87
C GLY A 229 -2.08 10.50 12.39
N TYR A 230 -0.84 10.83 12.77
CA TYR A 230 -0.51 11.22 14.14
C TYR A 230 -1.31 12.43 14.60
N TYR A 231 -1.28 13.51 13.81
CA TYR A 231 -1.92 14.79 14.12
C TYR A 231 -3.42 14.64 14.40
N ILE A 232 -4.14 13.89 13.57
CA ILE A 232 -5.58 13.65 13.73
C ILE A 232 -5.88 12.93 15.05
N ILE A 233 -5.12 11.89 15.40
CA ILE A 233 -5.35 11.09 16.59
C ILE A 233 -4.97 11.86 17.85
N HIS A 234 -3.77 12.45 17.89
CA HIS A 234 -3.22 13.10 19.08
C HIS A 234 -3.90 14.41 19.43
N ASN A 235 -4.28 15.19 18.44
CA ASN A 235 -5.04 16.42 18.66
C ASN A 235 -6.54 16.16 18.76
N ARG A 236 -6.98 14.89 18.85
CA ARG A 236 -8.36 14.47 19.01
C ARG A 236 -9.32 15.16 18.03
N ILE A 237 -8.87 15.31 16.78
CA ILE A 237 -9.68 15.91 15.73
C ILE A 237 -10.86 15.01 15.45
N THR A 238 -12.06 15.53 15.72
CA THR A 238 -13.31 14.81 15.52
C THR A 238 -14.14 15.43 14.41
N VAL A 239 -14.85 14.60 13.67
CA VAL A 239 -15.82 15.05 12.66
C VAL A 239 -17.19 14.50 12.99
N SER A 240 -18.24 15.29 12.78
CA SER A 240 -19.61 14.81 12.87
C SER A 240 -19.99 13.98 11.64
N TRP A 241 -21.04 13.13 11.76
CA TRP A 241 -21.58 12.42 10.59
C TRP A 241 -22.03 13.39 9.49
N LYS A 242 -22.61 14.55 9.87
CA LYS A 242 -22.99 15.60 8.92
C LYS A 242 -21.77 16.12 8.13
N LYS A 243 -20.66 16.44 8.82
CA LYS A 243 -19.43 16.89 8.15
C LYS A 243 -18.82 15.79 7.26
N LEU A 244 -18.81 14.54 7.73
CA LEU A 244 -18.29 13.44 6.94
C LEU A 244 -19.13 13.21 5.67
N PHE A 245 -20.45 13.33 5.76
CA PHE A 245 -21.35 13.20 4.61
C PHE A 245 -21.25 14.41 3.67
N TRP A 246 -21.43 15.64 4.18
CA TRP A 246 -21.52 16.83 3.33
C TRP A 246 -20.18 17.38 2.83
N ILE A 247 -19.08 17.05 3.48
CA ILE A 247 -17.73 17.47 3.08
C ILE A 247 -16.91 16.26 2.63
N GLY A 248 -16.90 15.18 3.41
CA GLY A 248 -16.08 14.01 3.14
C GLY A 248 -16.49 13.27 1.87
N VAL A 249 -17.79 13.05 1.65
CA VAL A 249 -18.27 12.38 0.43
C VAL A 249 -17.99 13.20 -0.83
N PRO A 250 -18.34 14.51 -0.92
CA PRO A 250 -17.93 15.31 -2.07
C PRO A 250 -16.43 15.37 -2.29
N LEU A 251 -15.63 15.50 -1.22
CA LEU A 251 -14.18 15.50 -1.30
C LEU A 251 -13.67 14.19 -1.92
N PHE A 252 -14.18 13.05 -1.45
CA PHE A 252 -13.85 11.73 -2.02
C PHE A 252 -14.24 11.65 -3.50
N VAL A 253 -15.46 12.06 -3.85
CA VAL A 253 -15.98 12.00 -5.23
C VAL A 253 -15.16 12.87 -6.16
N VAL A 254 -14.82 14.10 -5.77
CA VAL A 254 -13.96 14.98 -6.57
C VAL A 254 -12.58 14.38 -6.76
N GLY A 255 -11.95 13.90 -5.68
CA GLY A 255 -10.65 13.22 -5.76
C GLY A 255 -10.70 12.00 -6.67
N TYR A 256 -11.77 11.20 -6.56
CA TYR A 256 -12.00 10.05 -7.42
C TYR A 256 -12.17 10.45 -8.90
N CYS A 257 -12.99 11.45 -9.19
CA CYS A 257 -13.18 11.94 -10.55
C CYS A 257 -11.88 12.45 -11.18
N ILE A 258 -11.07 13.21 -10.44
CA ILE A 258 -9.76 13.66 -10.89
C ILE A 258 -8.87 12.45 -11.21
N THR A 259 -8.84 11.46 -10.32
CA THR A 259 -8.04 10.23 -10.49
C THR A 259 -8.50 9.45 -11.71
N PHE A 260 -9.80 9.18 -11.82
CA PHE A 260 -10.38 8.35 -12.89
C PHE A 260 -10.28 9.00 -14.27
N PHE A 261 -10.76 10.25 -14.39
CA PHE A 261 -10.74 10.94 -15.68
C PHE A 261 -9.31 11.33 -16.08
N GLY A 262 -8.46 11.70 -15.13
CA GLY A 262 -7.06 11.99 -15.40
C GLY A 262 -6.32 10.76 -15.91
N PHE A 263 -6.40 9.61 -15.22
CA PHE A 263 -5.80 8.37 -15.69
C PHE A 263 -6.34 7.96 -17.06
N LYS A 264 -7.66 8.01 -17.23
CA LYS A 264 -8.31 7.66 -18.52
C LYS A 264 -7.88 8.57 -19.66
N SER A 265 -7.69 9.88 -19.42
CA SER A 265 -7.21 10.80 -20.44
C SER A 265 -5.77 10.51 -20.87
N MET A 266 -4.90 10.14 -19.92
CA MET A 266 -3.51 9.80 -20.20
C MET A 266 -3.38 8.46 -20.95
N THR A 267 -4.18 7.46 -20.59
CA THR A 267 -4.18 6.16 -21.29
C THR A 267 -4.76 6.23 -22.70
N ALA A 268 -5.54 7.25 -23.01
CA ALA A 268 -6.11 7.45 -24.35
C ALA A 268 -5.10 7.99 -25.38
N VAL A 269 -3.95 8.50 -24.94
CA VAL A 269 -2.89 9.05 -25.81
C VAL A 269 -1.89 7.95 -26.18
N PRO A 270 -1.80 7.53 -27.45
CA PRO A 270 -0.85 6.51 -27.88
C PRO A 270 0.60 6.95 -27.64
N GLY A 271 1.43 6.03 -27.13
CA GLY A 271 2.86 6.28 -26.90
C GLY A 271 3.19 7.14 -25.68
N GLN A 272 2.22 7.37 -24.80
CA GLN A 272 2.44 8.09 -23.55
C GLN A 272 3.42 7.32 -22.64
N SER A 273 4.29 8.04 -21.93
CA SER A 273 5.20 7.42 -20.96
C SER A 273 4.42 6.82 -19.77
N VAL A 274 4.98 5.80 -19.13
CA VAL A 274 4.38 5.16 -17.96
C VAL A 274 4.20 6.17 -16.82
N GLU A 275 5.17 7.06 -16.64
CA GLU A 275 5.14 8.11 -15.60
C GLU A 275 3.95 9.06 -15.79
N LEU A 276 3.61 9.40 -17.04
CA LEU A 276 2.47 10.24 -17.38
C LEU A 276 1.14 9.51 -17.19
N VAL A 277 1.08 8.25 -17.64
CA VAL A 277 -0.11 7.41 -17.48
C VAL A 277 -0.42 7.25 -15.99
N GLU A 278 0.60 7.04 -15.16
CA GLU A 278 0.43 6.83 -13.71
C GLU A 278 0.36 8.13 -12.88
N LEU A 279 0.50 9.30 -13.49
CA LEU A 279 0.54 10.58 -12.79
C LEU A 279 -0.65 10.77 -11.82
N PHE A 280 -1.86 10.47 -12.29
CA PHE A 280 -3.08 10.59 -11.49
C PHE A 280 -3.28 9.44 -10.48
N PHE A 281 -2.48 8.39 -10.60
CA PHE A 281 -2.45 7.25 -9.68
C PHE A 281 -1.37 7.38 -8.59
N THR A 282 -0.49 8.39 -8.73
CA THR A 282 0.58 8.67 -7.76
C THR A 282 0.01 9.01 -6.38
N TYR A 283 0.53 8.34 -5.35
CA TYR A 283 -0.03 8.41 -3.99
C TYR A 283 0.13 9.78 -3.31
N CYS A 284 1.24 10.47 -3.60
CA CYS A 284 1.52 11.80 -3.03
C CYS A 284 1.01 12.93 -3.94
N THR A 285 -0.29 12.92 -4.21
CA THR A 285 -1.02 13.90 -5.01
C THR A 285 -2.29 14.36 -4.29
N PRO A 286 -2.83 15.55 -4.58
CA PRO A 286 -3.97 16.10 -3.86
C PRO A 286 -5.25 15.27 -4.03
N ASN A 287 -5.50 14.72 -5.23
CA ASN A 287 -6.67 13.87 -5.50
C ASN A 287 -6.68 12.60 -4.63
N VAL A 288 -5.52 11.93 -4.46
CA VAL A 288 -5.43 10.74 -3.61
C VAL A 288 -5.59 11.11 -2.12
N LEU A 289 -5.04 12.24 -1.68
CA LEU A 289 -5.29 12.75 -0.32
C LEU A 289 -6.79 13.05 -0.09
N MET A 290 -7.46 13.68 -1.08
CA MET A 290 -8.90 13.97 -1.00
C MET A 290 -9.74 12.72 -0.80
N MET A 291 -9.37 11.59 -1.41
CA MET A 291 -10.03 10.30 -1.18
C MET A 291 -9.63 9.65 0.15
N THR A 292 -8.35 9.77 0.53
CA THR A 292 -7.80 9.10 1.71
C THR A 292 -8.36 9.66 3.02
N LEU A 293 -8.44 10.97 3.12
CA LEU A 293 -8.80 11.65 4.37
C LEU A 293 -10.21 11.26 4.89
N PRO A 294 -11.28 11.28 4.08
CA PRO A 294 -12.60 10.84 4.53
C PRO A 294 -12.62 9.39 5.01
N ILE A 295 -11.96 8.47 4.29
CA ILE A 295 -11.87 7.06 4.69
C ILE A 295 -11.14 6.92 6.02
N PHE A 296 -10.01 7.61 6.19
CA PHE A 296 -9.28 7.57 7.46
C PHE A 296 -10.16 8.05 8.62
N MET A 297 -10.92 9.13 8.43
CA MET A 297 -11.79 9.68 9.47
C MET A 297 -12.91 8.74 9.91
N LEU A 298 -13.23 7.70 9.13
CA LEU A 298 -14.19 6.66 9.50
C LEU A 298 -13.79 5.91 10.78
N PHE A 299 -12.49 5.85 11.15
CA PHE A 299 -12.05 5.16 12.37
C PHE A 299 -12.79 5.63 13.63
N GLN A 300 -13.26 6.88 13.65
CA GLN A 300 -13.99 7.47 14.77
C GLN A 300 -15.46 7.08 14.80
N LYS A 301 -16.00 6.62 13.67
CA LYS A 301 -17.44 6.38 13.46
C LYS A 301 -17.79 4.90 13.50
N ILE A 302 -16.87 4.05 13.09
CA ILE A 302 -17.10 2.62 13.02
C ILE A 302 -16.99 2.03 14.42
N ARG A 303 -18.12 1.46 14.88
CA ARG A 303 -18.20 0.67 16.10
C ARG A 303 -18.57 -0.75 15.71
N VAL A 304 -17.69 -1.69 16.00
CA VAL A 304 -17.92 -3.11 15.73
C VAL A 304 -18.52 -3.73 17.00
N ASN A 305 -19.82 -3.97 16.97
CA ASN A 305 -20.57 -4.52 18.13
C ASN A 305 -20.51 -6.07 18.15
N SER A 306 -20.34 -6.72 17.00
CA SER A 306 -20.23 -8.17 16.92
C SER A 306 -18.82 -8.62 17.26
N ASP A 307 -18.68 -9.52 18.24
CA ASP A 307 -17.38 -10.08 18.63
C ASP A 307 -16.77 -10.92 17.50
N ILE A 308 -17.57 -11.59 16.68
CA ILE A 308 -17.12 -12.35 15.52
C ILE A 308 -16.45 -11.41 14.50
N VAL A 309 -17.14 -10.31 14.13
CA VAL A 309 -16.62 -9.33 13.17
C VAL A 309 -15.38 -8.64 13.74
N LYS A 310 -15.38 -8.27 15.02
CA LYS A 310 -14.23 -7.68 15.71
C LYS A 310 -13.04 -8.62 15.67
N HIS A 311 -13.25 -9.91 15.99
CA HIS A 311 -12.20 -10.92 15.96
C HIS A 311 -11.62 -11.09 14.55
N PHE A 312 -12.47 -11.19 13.53
CA PHE A 312 -12.07 -11.27 12.14
C PHE A 312 -11.22 -10.06 11.71
N VAL A 313 -11.69 -8.84 11.93
CA VAL A 313 -10.97 -7.61 11.59
C VAL A 313 -9.60 -7.55 12.28
N VAL A 314 -9.53 -7.93 13.55
CA VAL A 314 -8.28 -7.97 14.32
C VAL A 314 -7.31 -9.01 13.75
N ILE A 315 -7.79 -10.19 13.34
CA ILE A 315 -6.96 -11.22 12.71
C ILE A 315 -6.36 -10.67 11.39
N VAL A 316 -7.21 -10.16 10.50
CA VAL A 316 -6.73 -9.61 9.23
C VAL A 316 -5.74 -8.47 9.46
N SER A 317 -6.02 -7.57 10.39
CA SER A 317 -5.10 -6.48 10.78
C SER A 317 -3.74 -6.99 11.29
N LYS A 318 -3.69 -8.11 12.00
CA LYS A 318 -2.45 -8.76 12.44
C LYS A 318 -1.72 -9.49 11.31
N CYS A 319 -2.44 -9.95 10.29
CA CYS A 319 -1.89 -10.67 9.14
C CYS A 319 -1.46 -9.75 7.99
N THR A 320 -1.69 -8.45 8.07
CA THR A 320 -1.53 -7.49 6.97
C THR A 320 -0.16 -7.58 6.29
N LEU A 321 0.94 -7.67 7.06
CA LEU A 321 2.28 -7.74 6.47
C LEU A 321 2.49 -9.06 5.70
N GLY A 322 2.08 -10.18 6.28
CA GLY A 322 2.14 -11.47 5.60
C GLY A 322 1.28 -11.51 4.34
N ILE A 323 0.08 -10.94 4.38
CA ILE A 323 -0.79 -10.80 3.21
C ILE A 323 -0.08 -9.97 2.14
N TRP A 324 0.52 -8.83 2.53
CA TRP A 324 1.31 -8.01 1.62
C TRP A 324 2.44 -8.80 0.93
N MET A 325 3.18 -9.59 1.69
CA MET A 325 4.32 -10.36 1.16
C MET A 325 3.89 -11.47 0.20
N SER A 326 2.79 -12.18 0.49
CA SER A 326 2.46 -13.45 -0.14
C SER A 326 1.37 -13.40 -1.21
N HIS A 327 0.60 -12.31 -1.34
CA HIS A 327 -0.57 -12.30 -2.24
C HIS A 327 -0.25 -12.53 -3.72
N TYR A 328 0.91 -12.08 -4.20
CA TYR A 328 1.33 -12.33 -5.59
C TYR A 328 1.46 -13.82 -5.91
N LEU A 329 1.81 -14.66 -4.94
CA LEU A 329 1.88 -16.10 -5.13
C LEU A 329 0.51 -16.71 -5.53
N PHE A 330 -0.57 -16.11 -5.07
CA PHE A 330 -1.93 -16.60 -5.31
C PHE A 330 -2.68 -15.82 -6.40
N LEU A 331 -2.12 -14.72 -6.85
CA LEU A 331 -2.79 -13.81 -7.80
C LEU A 331 -3.04 -14.47 -9.15
N GLY A 332 -1.99 -15.06 -9.77
CA GLY A 332 -2.11 -15.79 -11.03
C GLY A 332 -3.14 -16.92 -10.99
N PRO A 333 -3.04 -17.86 -10.03
CA PRO A 333 -4.06 -18.90 -9.86
C PRO A 333 -5.49 -18.36 -9.66
N CYS A 334 -5.67 -17.24 -8.95
CA CYS A 334 -6.98 -16.60 -8.84
C CYS A 334 -7.48 -16.07 -10.18
N TYR A 335 -6.60 -15.50 -11.01
CA TYR A 335 -6.97 -15.07 -12.36
C TYR A 335 -7.41 -16.22 -13.24
N MET A 336 -6.61 -17.28 -13.32
CA MET A 336 -6.94 -18.47 -14.11
C MET A 336 -8.34 -19.03 -13.74
N PHE A 337 -8.64 -19.07 -12.44
CA PHE A 337 -9.97 -19.50 -11.98
C PHE A 337 -11.08 -18.55 -12.45
N ILE A 338 -10.85 -17.23 -12.34
CA ILE A 338 -11.87 -16.23 -12.62
C ILE A 338 -12.11 -16.07 -14.14
N GLU A 339 -11.08 -16.23 -14.96
CA GLU A 339 -11.22 -16.23 -16.41
C GLU A 339 -12.18 -17.32 -16.89
N SER A 340 -12.19 -18.48 -16.23
CA SER A 340 -13.13 -19.57 -16.55
C SER A 340 -14.60 -19.25 -16.24
N LEU A 341 -14.89 -18.19 -15.47
CA LEU A 341 -16.25 -17.81 -15.11
C LEU A 341 -16.94 -17.00 -16.23
N SER A 342 -18.13 -17.46 -16.64
CA SER A 342 -18.97 -16.75 -17.62
C SER A 342 -19.75 -15.59 -16.99
N VAL A 343 -19.06 -14.66 -16.31
CA VAL A 343 -19.68 -13.50 -15.67
C VAL A 343 -19.04 -12.21 -16.19
N HIS A 344 -19.76 -11.08 -16.01
CA HIS A 344 -19.27 -9.77 -16.45
C HIS A 344 -17.99 -9.37 -15.71
N THR A 345 -17.06 -8.71 -16.38
CA THR A 345 -15.75 -8.30 -15.86
C THR A 345 -15.81 -7.54 -14.54
N MET A 346 -16.79 -6.64 -14.39
CA MET A 346 -17.03 -5.94 -13.14
C MET A 346 -17.17 -6.90 -11.97
N VAL A 347 -17.90 -8.01 -12.15
CA VAL A 347 -18.11 -9.03 -11.13
C VAL A 347 -16.85 -9.86 -10.95
N LYS A 348 -16.13 -10.19 -12.03
CA LYS A 348 -14.86 -10.91 -12.00
C LYS A 348 -13.84 -10.22 -11.08
N LEU A 349 -13.65 -8.91 -11.22
CA LEU A 349 -12.70 -8.15 -10.41
C LEU A 349 -13.05 -8.17 -8.91
N VAL A 350 -14.33 -8.08 -8.57
CA VAL A 350 -14.77 -8.18 -7.17
C VAL A 350 -14.55 -9.59 -6.61
N ILE A 351 -14.92 -10.63 -7.38
CA ILE A 351 -14.70 -12.03 -6.97
C ILE A 351 -13.20 -12.28 -6.79
N CYS A 352 -12.35 -11.81 -7.73
CA CYS A 352 -10.90 -11.92 -7.61
C CYS A 352 -10.38 -11.34 -6.31
N THR A 353 -10.78 -10.11 -6.01
CA THR A 353 -10.36 -9.42 -4.80
C THR A 353 -10.74 -10.18 -3.53
N VAL A 354 -11.99 -10.64 -3.43
CA VAL A 354 -12.47 -11.37 -2.26
C VAL A 354 -11.80 -12.74 -2.15
N LEU A 355 -11.65 -13.45 -3.26
CA LEU A 355 -11.00 -14.77 -3.30
C LEU A 355 -9.53 -14.66 -2.91
N LEU A 356 -8.78 -13.75 -3.53
CA LEU A 356 -7.36 -13.53 -3.26
C LEU A 356 -7.13 -13.14 -1.80
N LEU A 357 -7.91 -12.19 -1.27
CA LEU A 357 -7.80 -11.79 0.13
C LEU A 357 -8.10 -12.97 1.07
N SER A 358 -9.14 -13.76 0.78
CA SER A 358 -9.55 -14.89 1.61
C SER A 358 -8.47 -15.99 1.64
N ILE A 359 -7.96 -16.38 0.47
CA ILE A 359 -6.91 -17.41 0.35
C ILE A 359 -5.64 -16.92 1.05
N THR A 360 -5.20 -15.70 0.77
CA THR A 360 -3.95 -15.16 1.32
C THR A 360 -4.06 -14.98 2.84
N CYS A 361 -5.18 -14.46 3.33
CA CYS A 361 -5.41 -14.31 4.77
C CYS A 361 -5.39 -15.66 5.49
N THR A 362 -6.06 -16.67 4.92
CA THR A 362 -6.09 -18.03 5.46
C THR A 362 -4.69 -18.65 5.48
N PHE A 363 -3.95 -18.53 4.38
CA PHE A 363 -2.57 -18.99 4.28
C PHE A 363 -1.68 -18.36 5.36
N VAL A 364 -1.69 -17.03 5.46
CA VAL A 364 -0.90 -16.31 6.46
C VAL A 364 -1.30 -16.70 7.88
N TYR A 365 -2.59 -16.83 8.15
CA TYR A 365 -3.10 -17.24 9.45
C TYR A 365 -2.61 -18.63 9.85
N ILE A 366 -2.67 -19.61 8.92
CA ILE A 366 -2.18 -20.98 9.15
C ILE A 366 -0.67 -20.97 9.40
N VAL A 367 0.12 -20.33 8.51
CA VAL A 367 1.58 -20.29 8.66
C VAL A 367 1.99 -19.62 9.96
N ARG A 368 1.34 -18.55 10.39
CA ARG A 368 1.63 -17.91 11.69
C ARG A 368 1.38 -18.83 12.89
N ARG A 369 0.53 -19.86 12.75
CA ARG A 369 0.25 -20.87 13.79
C ARG A 369 1.27 -21.98 13.88
N THR A 370 2.14 -22.18 12.87
CA THR A 370 3.18 -23.21 12.90
C THR A 370 4.33 -22.90 13.90
N GLY A 371 4.24 -21.80 14.65
CA GLY A 371 5.18 -21.49 15.73
C GLY A 371 5.97 -20.19 15.52
N LYS A 372 7.16 -20.14 16.11
CA LYS A 372 8.01 -18.93 16.02
C LYS A 372 8.45 -18.62 14.60
N LEU A 373 8.86 -19.65 13.86
CA LEU A 373 9.34 -19.50 12.48
C LEU A 373 8.24 -18.92 11.57
N GLY A 374 7.02 -19.49 11.62
CA GLY A 374 5.90 -18.98 10.82
C GLY A 374 5.57 -17.52 11.11
N ARG A 375 5.66 -17.09 12.40
CA ARG A 375 5.49 -15.68 12.75
C ARG A 375 6.64 -14.79 12.25
N TRP A 376 7.86 -15.30 12.18
CA TRP A 376 9.00 -14.58 11.63
C TRP A 376 8.90 -14.39 10.12
N ILE A 377 8.45 -15.41 9.40
CA ILE A 377 8.29 -15.37 7.94
C ILE A 377 7.12 -14.48 7.51
N MET A 378 6.08 -14.37 8.36
CA MET A 378 4.87 -13.60 8.04
C MET A 378 4.79 -12.23 8.73
N GLY A 379 5.72 -11.87 9.59
CA GLY A 379 5.80 -10.60 10.30
C GLY A 379 4.90 -10.49 11.57
#